data_8ba0b0c25b1232b34b2c4af0f69fc547
#
_entry.id   8ba0b0c25b1232b34b2c4af0f69fc547
#
_cell.length_a   1.000
_cell.length_b   1.000
_cell.length_c   1.000
_cell.angle_alpha   90.00
_cell.angle_beta   90.00
_cell.angle_gamma   90.00
#
_symmetry.space_group_name_H-M   'P 1'
#
loop_
_entity.id
_entity.type
_entity.pdbx_description
1 polymer ?
#
loop_
_entity_poly.entity_id
_entity_poly.type
_entity_poly.pdbx_seq_one_letter_code
_entity_poly.pdbx_strand_id
1 'polypeptide(L)'
;LYTIHYDVDIEKARAELQGSKTDMSFGENYIYAEAIIAAALYAREKYKGTGTPDFFCTPHLVNVMLLARDMNGRRIYNSKTDLAAALNVGNLYTAEQFEGKVRIDDEAHKHKLLGIFVNLADYTVGSTKGGEITRFDQFDIDFNQQKYLIETRISGALTRVYSAIALENPTDNI
;
A
#
# COMPACT_ATOMS: atom_id res chain seq x y z
N LEU A 1 2.43 -14.63 8.41
CA LEU A 1 3.78 -14.56 9.03
C LEU A 1 4.69 -13.49 8.42
N TYR A 2 4.59 -13.21 7.13
CA TYR A 2 5.48 -12.25 6.46
C TYR A 2 4.90 -10.85 6.37
N THR A 3 3.58 -10.72 6.30
CA THR A 3 2.85 -9.46 6.19
C THR A 3 2.02 -9.21 7.44
N ILE A 4 2.11 -8.00 7.98
CA ILE A 4 1.27 -7.51 9.07
C ILE A 4 0.07 -6.83 8.41
N HIS A 5 -1.14 -7.27 8.72
CA HIS A 5 -2.37 -6.59 8.35
C HIS A 5 -2.75 -5.63 9.46
N TYR A 6 -3.00 -4.37 9.12
CA TYR A 6 -3.36 -3.34 10.07
C TYR A 6 -4.50 -2.49 9.52
N ASP A 7 -5.60 -2.47 10.26
CA ASP A 7 -6.78 -1.70 9.90
C ASP A 7 -6.65 -0.25 10.35
N VAL A 8 -7.06 0.65 9.48
CA VAL A 8 -7.14 2.08 9.77
C VAL A 8 -8.47 2.36 10.47
N ASP A 9 -8.41 2.90 11.67
CA ASP A 9 -9.58 3.27 12.46
C ASP A 9 -9.85 4.76 12.33
N ILE A 10 -10.74 5.11 11.40
CA ILE A 10 -11.13 6.49 11.12
C ILE A 10 -11.98 7.06 12.24
N GLU A 11 -12.86 6.24 12.84
CA GLU A 11 -13.74 6.71 13.92
C GLU A 11 -12.95 7.02 15.20
N LYS A 12 -11.93 6.22 15.49
CA LYS A 12 -11.02 6.51 16.60
C LYS A 12 -10.26 7.82 16.36
N ALA A 13 -9.70 8.02 15.17
CA ALA A 13 -9.03 9.27 14.83
C ALA A 13 -9.98 10.47 14.91
N ARG A 14 -11.22 10.32 14.45
CA ARG A 14 -12.26 11.34 14.59
C ARG A 14 -12.53 11.68 16.06
N ALA A 15 -12.70 10.68 16.90
CA ALA A 15 -12.94 10.86 18.33
C ALA A 15 -11.76 11.53 19.04
N GLU A 16 -10.53 11.15 18.72
CA GLU A 16 -9.31 11.75 19.27
C GLU A 16 -9.15 13.22 18.88
N LEU A 17 -9.41 13.56 17.61
CA LEU A 17 -9.28 14.92 17.09
C LEU A 17 -10.40 15.85 17.60
N GLN A 18 -11.63 15.38 17.63
CA GLN A 18 -12.76 16.16 18.10
C GLN A 18 -12.75 16.29 19.61
N GLY A 19 -12.37 15.23 20.34
CA GLY A 19 -12.31 15.21 21.81
C GLY A 19 -13.58 15.74 22.45
N SER A 20 -13.44 16.52 23.53
CA SER A 20 -14.54 17.24 24.17
C SER A 20 -14.81 18.64 23.59
N LYS A 21 -14.20 18.98 22.45
CA LYS A 21 -14.33 20.29 21.81
C LYS A 21 -15.45 20.25 20.77
N THR A 22 -16.63 20.64 21.17
CA THR A 22 -17.83 20.69 20.31
C THR A 22 -17.78 21.74 19.20
N ASP A 23 -16.87 22.71 19.28
CA ASP A 23 -16.82 23.87 18.37
C ASP A 23 -15.77 23.73 17.25
N MET A 24 -15.06 22.59 17.17
CA MET A 24 -14.03 22.35 16.15
C MET A 24 -14.51 21.30 15.14
N SER A 25 -14.70 21.71 13.89
CA SER A 25 -14.93 20.79 12.78
C SER A 25 -13.67 20.64 11.95
N PHE A 26 -13.10 19.44 11.96
CA PHE A 26 -12.02 19.08 11.04
C PHE A 26 -12.59 18.58 9.71
N GLY A 27 -11.91 18.89 8.60
CA GLY A 27 -12.28 18.34 7.30
C GLY A 27 -12.10 16.83 7.24
N GLU A 28 -12.97 16.14 6.52
CA GLU A 28 -12.91 14.66 6.37
C GLU A 28 -11.54 14.18 5.86
N ASN A 29 -10.94 14.89 4.90
CA ASN A 29 -9.62 14.54 4.39
C ASN A 29 -8.52 14.65 5.46
N TYR A 30 -8.65 15.59 6.39
CA TYR A 30 -7.73 15.72 7.51
C TYR A 30 -7.86 14.55 8.47
N ILE A 31 -9.07 14.21 8.89
CA ILE A 31 -9.35 13.09 9.78
C ILE A 31 -8.83 11.78 9.16
N TYR A 32 -9.09 11.60 7.87
CA TYR A 32 -8.62 10.41 7.16
C TYR A 32 -7.10 10.34 7.07
N ALA A 33 -6.42 11.45 6.78
CA ALA A 33 -4.97 11.52 6.75
C ALA A 33 -4.33 11.19 8.10
N GLU A 34 -4.88 11.76 9.19
CA GLU A 34 -4.42 11.49 10.55
C GLU A 34 -4.62 10.03 10.96
N ALA A 35 -5.77 9.43 10.59
CA ALA A 35 -6.03 8.01 10.83
C ALA A 35 -5.00 7.12 10.16
N ILE A 36 -4.63 7.43 8.91
CA ILE A 36 -3.63 6.68 8.15
C ILE A 36 -2.25 6.83 8.75
N ILE A 37 -1.85 8.06 9.13
CA ILE A 37 -0.54 8.32 9.74
C ILE A 37 -0.45 7.59 11.09
N ALA A 38 -1.48 7.68 11.93
CA ALA A 38 -1.52 6.97 13.20
C ALA A 38 -1.40 5.45 13.01
N ALA A 39 -2.20 4.88 12.08
CA ALA A 39 -2.14 3.46 11.77
C ALA A 39 -0.76 3.03 11.25
N ALA A 40 -0.15 3.84 10.37
CA ALA A 40 1.18 3.59 9.85
C ALA A 40 2.24 3.57 10.96
N LEU A 41 2.20 4.53 11.86
CA LEU A 41 3.16 4.62 12.98
C LEU A 41 2.99 3.46 13.96
N TYR A 42 1.77 3.12 14.36
CA TYR A 42 1.52 1.98 15.24
C TYR A 42 1.88 0.63 14.60
N ALA A 43 1.56 0.45 13.32
CA ALA A 43 1.91 -0.78 12.61
C ALA A 43 3.44 -0.96 12.51
N ARG A 44 4.20 0.14 12.43
CA ARG A 44 5.66 0.13 12.39
C ARG A 44 6.33 -0.44 13.63
N GLU A 45 5.68 -0.43 14.78
CA GLU A 45 6.22 -1.06 16.01
C GLU A 45 6.47 -2.56 15.83
N LYS A 46 5.68 -3.22 14.98
CA LYS A 46 5.77 -4.65 14.71
C LYS A 46 6.68 -4.99 13.51
N TYR A 47 7.13 -3.98 12.77
CA TYR A 47 7.95 -4.17 11.57
C TYR A 47 9.36 -4.69 11.91
N LYS A 48 9.78 -5.76 11.22
CA LYS A 48 11.10 -6.41 11.39
C LYS A 48 11.89 -6.52 10.09
N GLY A 49 11.50 -5.77 9.08
CA GLY A 49 12.21 -5.70 7.81
C GLY A 49 13.51 -4.90 7.87
N THR A 50 14.22 -4.89 6.77
CA THR A 50 15.49 -4.17 6.63
C THR A 50 15.25 -2.67 6.53
N GLY A 51 15.90 -1.89 7.39
CA GLY A 51 15.96 -0.43 7.30
C GLY A 51 14.59 0.26 7.30
N THR A 52 14.51 1.38 6.58
CA THR A 52 13.27 2.15 6.42
C THR A 52 12.50 1.62 5.22
N PRO A 53 11.24 1.18 5.37
CA PRO A 53 10.44 0.73 4.23
C PRO A 53 10.01 1.89 3.35
N ASP A 54 9.72 1.60 2.10
CA ASP A 54 9.00 2.46 1.20
C ASP A 54 7.48 2.20 1.31
N PHE A 55 6.68 3.19 0.97
CA PHE A 55 5.23 3.08 0.97
C PHE A 55 4.66 3.06 -0.44
N PHE A 56 4.03 1.97 -0.80
CA PHE A 56 3.30 1.78 -2.04
C PHE A 56 1.81 1.90 -1.78
N CYS A 57 1.14 2.87 -2.37
CA CYS A 57 -0.27 3.14 -2.09
C CYS A 57 -1.07 3.49 -3.33
N THR A 58 -2.40 3.57 -3.18
CA THR A 58 -3.27 3.98 -4.27
C THR A 58 -3.09 5.47 -4.59
N PRO A 59 -3.21 5.90 -5.86
CA PRO A 59 -3.19 7.31 -6.23
C PRO A 59 -4.26 8.14 -5.52
N HIS A 60 -5.44 7.56 -5.33
CA HIS A 60 -6.53 8.20 -4.59
C HIS A 60 -6.14 8.58 -3.17
N LEU A 61 -5.47 7.66 -2.45
CA LEU A 61 -5.00 7.89 -1.09
C LEU A 61 -4.07 9.11 -0.99
N VAL A 62 -3.09 9.20 -1.90
CA VAL A 62 -2.16 10.33 -1.94
C VAL A 62 -2.89 11.65 -2.16
N ASN A 63 -3.86 11.66 -3.06
CA ASN A 63 -4.66 12.86 -3.34
C ASN A 63 -5.46 13.30 -2.11
N VAL A 64 -6.11 12.38 -1.40
CA VAL A 64 -6.85 12.67 -0.17
C VAL A 64 -5.94 13.27 0.89
N MET A 65 -4.75 12.68 1.10
CA MET A 65 -3.79 13.18 2.08
C MET A 65 -3.22 14.56 1.71
N LEU A 66 -2.91 14.81 0.44
CA LEU A 66 -2.44 16.12 -0.04
C LEU A 66 -3.53 17.20 0.01
N LEU A 67 -4.80 16.81 -0.02
CA LEU A 67 -5.94 17.73 0.11
C LEU A 67 -6.33 17.99 1.57
N ALA A 68 -5.67 17.35 2.53
CA ALA A 68 -5.87 17.60 3.94
C ALA A 68 -5.56 19.07 4.29
N ARG A 69 -6.47 19.73 5.01
CA ARG A 69 -6.36 21.12 5.40
C ARG A 69 -6.53 21.24 6.91
N ASP A 70 -5.81 22.19 7.49
CA ASP A 70 -5.99 22.58 8.87
C ASP A 70 -7.31 23.34 9.05
N MET A 71 -7.64 23.70 10.30
CA MET A 71 -8.82 24.47 10.63
C MET A 71 -8.85 25.88 10.02
N ASN A 72 -7.67 26.41 9.63
CA ASN A 72 -7.53 27.70 8.97
C ASN A 72 -7.60 27.60 7.44
N GLY A 73 -7.89 26.41 6.91
CA GLY A 73 -7.97 26.13 5.49
C GLY A 73 -6.62 25.99 4.77
N ARG A 74 -5.50 25.97 5.49
CA ARG A 74 -4.17 25.80 4.92
C ARG A 74 -3.89 24.32 4.67
N ARG A 75 -3.21 24.01 3.57
CA ARG A 75 -2.72 22.65 3.31
C ARG A 75 -1.62 22.30 4.31
N ILE A 76 -1.69 21.10 4.86
CA ILE A 76 -0.70 20.58 5.82
C ILE A 76 0.48 19.97 5.06
N TYR A 77 0.18 19.18 4.04
CA TYR A 77 1.19 18.53 3.21
C TYR A 77 1.22 19.19 1.83
N ASN A 78 2.38 19.72 1.45
CA ASN A 78 2.53 20.44 0.18
C ASN A 78 3.11 19.53 -0.92
N SER A 79 3.74 18.42 -0.54
CA SER A 79 4.41 17.51 -1.47
C SER A 79 4.32 16.05 -1.01
N LYS A 80 4.64 15.13 -1.92
CA LYS A 80 4.79 13.71 -1.58
C LYS A 80 5.95 13.48 -0.60
N THR A 81 6.96 14.32 -0.62
CA THR A 81 8.10 14.25 0.30
C THR A 81 7.66 14.57 1.72
N ASP A 82 6.79 15.57 1.90
CA ASP A 82 6.24 15.92 3.21
C ASP A 82 5.39 14.77 3.76
N LEU A 83 4.60 14.10 2.91
CA LEU A 83 3.84 12.91 3.29
C LEU A 83 4.76 11.75 3.67
N ALA A 84 5.81 11.50 2.90
CA ALA A 84 6.78 10.46 3.20
C ALA A 84 7.46 10.69 4.55
N ALA A 85 7.80 11.94 4.86
CA ALA A 85 8.35 12.33 6.16
C ALA A 85 7.34 12.10 7.31
N ALA A 86 6.07 12.46 7.13
CA ALA A 86 5.02 12.25 8.11
C ALA A 86 4.75 10.76 8.40
N LEU A 87 4.79 9.93 7.34
CA LEU A 87 4.66 8.48 7.45
C LEU A 87 5.94 7.78 7.92
N ASN A 88 7.05 8.52 8.05
CA ASN A 88 8.37 8.00 8.39
C ASN A 88 8.82 6.87 7.45
N VAL A 89 8.71 7.09 6.15
CA VAL A 89 9.11 6.15 5.08
C VAL A 89 10.21 6.73 4.21
N GLY A 90 10.92 5.86 3.49
CA GLY A 90 11.97 6.29 2.57
C GLY A 90 11.40 7.05 1.39
N ASN A 91 10.52 6.41 0.63
CA ASN A 91 9.85 6.98 -0.53
C ASN A 91 8.37 6.61 -0.53
N LEU A 92 7.58 7.41 -1.27
CA LEU A 92 6.16 7.17 -1.49
C LEU A 92 5.92 6.95 -2.98
N TYR A 93 5.44 5.75 -3.30
CA TYR A 93 5.12 5.33 -4.66
C TYR A 93 3.61 5.12 -4.82
N THR A 94 3.11 5.49 -5.99
CA THR A 94 1.71 5.24 -6.34
C THR A 94 1.59 4.01 -7.24
N ALA A 95 0.68 3.09 -6.91
CA ALA A 95 0.41 1.87 -7.63
C ALA A 95 -1.09 1.75 -7.89
N GLU A 96 -1.52 1.96 -9.14
CA GLU A 96 -2.92 1.83 -9.56
C GLU A 96 -3.46 0.41 -9.38
N GLN A 97 -2.57 -0.59 -9.43
CA GLN A 97 -2.91 -2.00 -9.25
C GLN A 97 -3.50 -2.34 -7.88
N PHE A 98 -3.34 -1.44 -6.90
CA PHE A 98 -3.91 -1.63 -5.55
C PHE A 98 -5.36 -1.15 -5.47
N GLU A 99 -5.82 -0.35 -6.43
CA GLU A 99 -7.21 0.10 -6.42
C GLU A 99 -8.19 -1.06 -6.55
N GLY A 100 -9.22 -1.04 -5.70
CA GLY A 100 -10.24 -2.07 -5.69
C GLY A 100 -9.80 -3.44 -5.14
N LYS A 101 -8.57 -3.58 -4.63
CA LYS A 101 -8.15 -4.81 -3.98
C LYS A 101 -8.77 -4.93 -2.59
N VAL A 102 -9.45 -6.06 -2.38
CA VAL A 102 -10.13 -6.37 -1.12
C VAL A 102 -9.63 -7.72 -0.64
N ARG A 103 -9.23 -7.77 0.61
CA ARG A 103 -8.97 -9.01 1.32
C ARG A 103 -10.24 -9.40 2.09
N ILE A 104 -10.54 -10.67 2.12
CA ILE A 104 -11.59 -11.25 2.97
C ILE A 104 -10.87 -12.04 4.05
N ASP A 105 -11.18 -11.77 5.31
CA ASP A 105 -10.64 -12.53 6.44
C ASP A 105 -11.42 -13.82 6.71
N ASP A 106 -11.00 -14.58 7.73
CA ASP A 106 -11.62 -15.85 8.10
C ASP A 106 -13.06 -15.69 8.65
N GLU A 107 -13.40 -14.47 9.10
CA GLU A 107 -14.75 -14.10 9.58
C GLU A 107 -15.63 -13.48 8.49
N ALA A 108 -15.17 -13.50 7.25
CA ALA A 108 -15.83 -12.93 6.07
C ALA A 108 -15.91 -11.39 6.04
N HIS A 109 -15.15 -10.68 6.88
CA HIS A 109 -15.05 -9.23 6.81
C HIS A 109 -14.20 -8.80 5.61
N LYS A 110 -14.59 -7.70 5.00
CA LYS A 110 -13.91 -7.14 3.84
C LYS A 110 -12.98 -6.01 4.24
N HIS A 111 -11.73 -6.12 3.85
CA HIS A 111 -10.69 -5.13 4.11
C HIS A 111 -10.17 -4.58 2.78
N LYS A 112 -10.44 -3.31 2.50
CA LYS A 112 -9.95 -2.65 1.28
C LYS A 112 -8.48 -2.25 1.48
N LEU A 113 -7.62 -2.70 0.58
CA LEU A 113 -6.20 -2.35 0.61
C LEU A 113 -6.00 -0.85 0.30
N LEU A 114 -5.33 -0.14 1.19
CA LEU A 114 -4.93 1.26 1.02
C LEU A 114 -3.49 1.39 0.52
N GLY A 115 -2.60 0.58 1.05
CA GLY A 115 -1.20 0.57 0.65
C GLY A 115 -0.38 -0.45 1.43
N ILE A 116 0.86 -0.63 1.00
CA ILE A 116 1.80 -1.59 1.58
C ILE A 116 3.11 -0.86 1.90
N PHE A 117 3.59 -1.04 3.13
CA PHE A 117 4.96 -0.68 3.52
C PHE A 117 5.85 -1.90 3.34
N VAL A 118 6.89 -1.77 2.57
CA VAL A 118 7.86 -2.83 2.35
C VAL A 118 9.20 -2.25 1.93
N ASN A 119 10.28 -2.86 2.38
CA ASN A 119 11.59 -2.61 1.78
C ASN A 119 11.84 -3.69 0.71
N LEU A 120 12.11 -3.25 -0.51
CA LEU A 120 12.35 -4.16 -1.63
C LEU A 120 13.60 -5.05 -1.44
N ALA A 121 14.51 -4.67 -0.54
CA ALA A 121 15.63 -5.53 -0.16
C ALA A 121 15.20 -6.83 0.54
N ASP A 122 14.01 -6.85 1.14
CA ASP A 122 13.46 -8.03 1.79
C ASP A 122 12.59 -8.89 0.83
N TYR A 123 12.47 -8.47 -0.42
CA TYR A 123 11.72 -9.18 -1.45
C TYR A 123 12.69 -9.80 -2.47
N THR A 124 12.68 -11.11 -2.56
CA THR A 124 13.56 -11.83 -3.50
C THR A 124 12.76 -12.37 -4.67
N VAL A 125 13.24 -12.09 -5.86
CA VAL A 125 12.69 -12.65 -7.10
C VAL A 125 13.55 -13.84 -7.50
N GLY A 126 12.92 -15.00 -7.61
CA GLY A 126 13.52 -16.24 -8.12
C GLY A 126 13.03 -16.53 -9.53
N SER A 127 13.90 -17.05 -10.36
CA SER A 127 13.54 -17.53 -11.68
C SER A 127 14.12 -18.93 -11.93
N THR A 128 13.44 -19.72 -12.71
CA THR A 128 14.01 -20.99 -13.18
C THR A 128 15.15 -20.70 -14.16
N LYS A 129 16.25 -21.48 -14.04
CA LYS A 129 17.45 -21.35 -14.92
C LYS A 129 18.07 -19.94 -14.94
N GLY A 130 18.10 -19.24 -13.78
CA GLY A 130 18.77 -17.95 -13.68
C GLY A 130 18.15 -16.81 -14.52
N GLY A 131 16.86 -16.88 -14.86
CA GLY A 131 16.16 -15.87 -15.66
C GLY A 131 16.31 -16.07 -17.17
N GLU A 132 16.75 -17.23 -17.60
CA GLU A 132 16.84 -17.56 -19.03
C GLU A 132 15.48 -17.43 -19.70
N ILE A 133 15.42 -16.63 -20.76
CA ILE A 133 14.25 -16.50 -21.63
C ILE A 133 14.36 -17.61 -22.67
N THR A 134 13.45 -18.56 -22.64
CA THR A 134 13.36 -19.60 -23.65
C THR A 134 12.54 -19.08 -24.80
N ARG A 135 13.15 -19.05 -26.00
CA ARG A 135 12.48 -18.67 -27.22
C ARG A 135 12.24 -19.94 -28.06
N PHE A 136 11.01 -20.11 -28.50
CA PHE A 136 10.62 -21.14 -29.45
C PHE A 136 10.15 -20.43 -30.71
N ASP A 137 10.62 -20.90 -31.84
CA ASP A 137 10.15 -20.48 -33.16
C ASP A 137 9.69 -21.69 -33.93
N GLN A 138 8.54 -21.59 -34.58
CA GLN A 138 7.96 -22.63 -35.41
C GLN A 138 7.27 -21.98 -36.59
N PHE A 139 7.52 -22.56 -37.77
CA PHE A 139 6.79 -22.21 -38.97
C PHE A 139 5.47 -22.98 -39.01
N ASP A 140 4.38 -22.27 -39.13
CA ASP A 140 3.04 -22.82 -39.28
C ASP A 140 2.69 -22.85 -40.78
N ILE A 141 2.70 -24.06 -41.34
CA ILE A 141 2.49 -24.28 -42.81
C ILE A 141 1.03 -23.98 -43.18
N ASP A 142 0.08 -24.24 -42.32
CA ASP A 142 -1.35 -24.09 -42.58
C ASP A 142 -1.75 -22.63 -42.82
N PHE A 143 -1.08 -21.72 -42.13
CA PHE A 143 -1.35 -20.29 -42.18
C PHE A 143 -0.23 -19.47 -42.83
N ASN A 144 0.85 -20.11 -43.31
CA ASN A 144 2.04 -19.44 -43.84
C ASN A 144 2.59 -18.34 -42.93
N GLN A 145 2.66 -18.63 -41.63
CA GLN A 145 3.08 -17.70 -40.58
C GLN A 145 4.20 -18.29 -39.73
N GLN A 146 5.10 -17.42 -39.27
CA GLN A 146 6.10 -17.80 -38.30
C GLN A 146 5.59 -17.45 -36.88
N LYS A 147 5.47 -18.45 -36.02
CA LYS A 147 5.06 -18.31 -34.63
C LYS A 147 6.29 -18.21 -33.74
N TYR A 148 6.30 -17.20 -32.88
CA TYR A 148 7.32 -17.02 -31.85
C TYR A 148 6.67 -17.12 -30.48
N LEU A 149 7.19 -17.98 -29.62
CA LEU A 149 6.80 -18.09 -28.22
C LEU A 149 8.01 -17.72 -27.36
N ILE A 150 7.79 -16.78 -26.46
CA ILE A 150 8.76 -16.41 -25.43
C ILE A 150 8.19 -16.82 -24.08
N GLU A 151 8.90 -17.68 -23.38
CA GLU A 151 8.50 -18.16 -22.06
C GLU A 151 9.55 -17.77 -21.02
N THR A 152 9.10 -17.20 -19.92
CA THR A 152 9.91 -17.01 -18.70
C THR A 152 9.08 -17.37 -17.49
N ARG A 153 9.72 -17.95 -16.49
CA ARG A 153 9.07 -18.31 -15.22
C ARG A 153 9.77 -17.59 -14.07
N ILE A 154 9.02 -16.70 -13.45
CA ILE A 154 9.50 -15.94 -12.30
C ILE A 154 8.56 -16.14 -11.12
N SER A 155 9.09 -16.11 -9.93
CA SER A 155 8.36 -16.10 -8.68
C SER A 155 9.02 -15.13 -7.72
N GLY A 156 8.27 -14.55 -6.82
CA GLY A 156 8.83 -13.65 -5.82
C GLY A 156 8.22 -13.91 -4.45
N ALA A 157 9.02 -13.72 -3.42
CA ALA A 157 8.59 -13.87 -2.05
C ALA A 157 9.33 -12.93 -1.11
N LEU A 158 8.66 -12.58 0.00
CA LEU A 158 9.31 -11.93 1.13
C LEU A 158 10.20 -12.97 1.86
N THR A 159 11.41 -12.56 2.19
CA THR A 159 12.40 -13.43 2.82
C THR A 159 12.44 -13.31 4.34
N ARG A 160 11.88 -12.23 4.88
CA ARG A 160 11.84 -11.97 6.33
C ARG A 160 10.42 -11.94 6.86
N VAL A 161 10.22 -12.48 8.05
CA VAL A 161 8.96 -12.39 8.78
C VAL A 161 8.69 -10.94 9.21
N TYR A 162 7.44 -10.50 9.13
CA TYR A 162 7.02 -9.13 9.48
C TYR A 162 7.79 -8.03 8.72
N SER A 163 8.17 -8.30 7.47
CA SER A 163 8.89 -7.35 6.61
C SER A 163 7.98 -6.51 5.71
N ALA A 164 6.68 -6.77 5.73
CA ALA A 164 5.68 -5.96 5.05
C ALA A 164 4.52 -5.63 5.98
N ILE A 165 3.93 -4.45 5.77
CA ILE A 165 2.72 -4.00 6.46
C ILE A 165 1.70 -3.63 5.41
N ALA A 166 0.55 -4.26 5.43
CA ALA A 166 -0.60 -3.88 4.62
C ALA A 166 -1.53 -3.00 5.47
N LEU A 167 -1.73 -1.75 5.05
CA LEU A 167 -2.76 -0.88 5.60
C LEU A 167 -4.07 -1.14 4.89
N GLU A 168 -5.09 -1.41 5.66
CA GLU A 168 -6.41 -1.80 5.17
C GLU A 168 -7.48 -0.91 5.80
N ASN A 169 -8.58 -0.72 5.09
CA ASN A 169 -9.77 -0.07 5.61
C ASN A 169 -10.90 -1.11 5.69
N PRO A 170 -11.43 -1.40 6.88
CA PRO A 170 -12.56 -2.30 7.00
C PRO A 170 -13.78 -1.70 6.29
N THR A 171 -14.41 -2.49 5.44
CA THR A 171 -15.56 -2.08 4.61
C THR A 171 -16.84 -2.82 4.98
N ASP A 172 -17.01 -3.16 6.25
CA ASP A 172 -18.16 -3.95 6.71
C ASP A 172 -19.52 -3.22 6.62
N ASN A 173 -19.53 -1.98 6.13
CA ASN A 173 -20.74 -1.16 6.02
C ASN A 173 -20.91 -0.56 4.63
N ILE A 174 -20.99 -1.42 3.58
CA ILE A 174 -21.61 -1.02 2.32
C ILE A 174 -22.56 -2.12 1.85
#